data_ab8dc9dce14ff9f30521e44bb90ca6c6
#
_entry.id   ab8dc9dce14ff9f30521e44bb90ca6c6
#
_cell.length_a   1.000
_cell.length_b   1.000
_cell.length_c   1.000
_cell.angle_alpha   90.00
_cell.angle_beta   90.00
_cell.angle_gamma   90.00
#
_symmetry.space_group_name_H-M   'P 1'
#
loop_
_entity.id
_entity.type
_entity.pdbx_description
1 polymer ?
#
loop_
_entity_poly.entity_id
_entity_poly.type
_entity_poly.pdbx_seq_one_letter_code
_entity_poly.pdbx_strand_id
1 'polypeptide(L)'
;MNTIFDHALWVSPLFWTLMLLGAAIILFVHNKIRMDVVALLVMLSFYLSGILSIQEILVGFSDPNIILIALLFIVGESLVRTGIAYRVSDGILKVAGNSEAKVLILLMLSVAGLGAFMSSTGVVAVFIPVVMMICRQMNISPKRLMMPLSVAGLISGMMTLIATAPNLVVNAELVKDTNLRLEFFDFTPIGLLILVLGMGYMLIARRWLSDNNDESNQDTMQSSMNELINEYGLKDRTKRLVVKSTSPFVGKTLDQLHLRSSYQLNVLAIERWKHFRPSYIMPLGTSEIKAKDILMVDLERCDFNFDMFCQEFHLEPAEIKSQSFDQQARSIGMAELIIVPNSACIGKTTAELQFRTKYGLNVVGIKRDRVVLSDAFKEKYRSGDLLLVIGDWRLIQAMRDRRKDFLVLNYPKEIERAVPAQRQAPLALLSILTMVVLMVSGVVPNVVAALIGCLMLAYFRCVDAKSAYDSIQWPSLILIIGMMPFSTALQKTGGVESAVKWLTQIIDGWGMYPVLIVLFVFCALVGLFISNTATAILMAPIAISLAHQLNVSPVPFATVVAIAASAAFMTPVSSPVNTMVVGPGGYKFADFIKIGVPFTLIVMLVTVFIVPILFPF
;
A
#
# COMPACT_ATOMS: atom_id res chain seq x y z
N MET A 1 36.76 27.72 -16.37
CA MET A 1 35.73 28.29 -15.49
C MET A 1 35.97 27.89 -14.02
N ASN A 2 37.24 27.65 -13.65
CA ASN A 2 37.68 27.08 -12.36
C ASN A 2 38.40 28.05 -11.41
N THR A 3 38.23 29.34 -11.55
CA THR A 3 39.10 30.32 -10.82
C THR A 3 38.35 31.42 -10.06
N ILE A 4 37.02 31.28 -9.85
CA ILE A 4 36.24 32.31 -9.13
C ILE A 4 35.92 31.90 -7.68
N PHE A 5 36.25 30.67 -7.25
CA PHE A 5 35.73 30.12 -6.00
C PHE A 5 36.76 29.88 -4.88
N ASP A 6 37.96 30.47 -4.93
CA ASP A 6 39.05 30.03 -4.03
C ASP A 6 39.29 30.83 -2.74
N HIS A 7 38.56 31.87 -2.39
CA HIS A 7 38.86 32.67 -1.20
C HIS A 7 37.66 33.23 -0.44
N ALA A 8 36.99 32.43 0.38
CA ALA A 8 36.28 32.78 1.61
C ALA A 8 35.56 31.53 2.17
N LEU A 9 35.22 31.47 3.44
CA LEU A 9 34.41 30.40 4.08
C LEU A 9 33.09 30.12 3.35
N TRP A 10 32.60 31.10 2.57
CA TRP A 10 31.41 31.04 1.70
C TRP A 10 31.60 30.21 0.43
N VAL A 11 32.80 29.71 0.16
CA VAL A 11 33.23 29.10 -1.10
C VAL A 11 33.56 27.62 -0.94
N SER A 12 33.54 27.09 0.30
CA SER A 12 33.83 25.66 0.46
C SER A 12 32.68 24.79 -0.12
N PRO A 13 32.98 23.74 -0.91
CA PRO A 13 31.97 22.82 -1.42
C PRO A 13 31.09 22.21 -0.32
N LEU A 14 31.68 22.04 0.88
CA LEU A 14 30.95 21.57 2.07
C LEU A 14 29.87 22.57 2.50
N PHE A 15 30.17 23.89 2.53
CA PHE A 15 29.19 24.91 2.88
C PHE A 15 27.98 24.88 1.93
N TRP A 16 28.23 24.80 0.62
CA TRP A 16 27.16 24.68 -0.38
C TRP A 16 26.35 23.40 -0.21
N THR A 17 26.99 22.26 0.08
CA THR A 17 26.30 20.99 0.36
C THR A 17 25.37 21.12 1.57
N LEU A 18 25.85 21.71 2.67
CA LEU A 18 25.05 21.93 3.89
C LEU A 18 23.92 22.96 3.67
N MET A 19 24.17 24.00 2.89
CA MET A 19 23.16 25.00 2.53
C MET A 19 22.04 24.39 1.68
N LEU A 20 22.38 23.59 0.67
CA LEU A 20 21.41 22.87 -0.16
C LEU A 20 20.61 21.88 0.68
N LEU A 21 21.25 21.22 1.63
CA LEU A 21 20.59 20.31 2.57
C LEU A 21 19.57 21.07 3.45
N GLY A 22 19.97 22.20 4.04
CA GLY A 22 19.09 23.05 4.82
C GLY A 22 17.91 23.56 4.01
N ALA A 23 18.15 24.01 2.78
CA ALA A 23 17.11 24.45 1.85
C ALA A 23 16.12 23.32 1.52
N ALA A 24 16.62 22.11 1.24
CA ALA A 24 15.78 20.93 0.97
C ALA A 24 14.89 20.59 2.18
N ILE A 25 15.45 20.60 3.40
CA ILE A 25 14.69 20.35 4.64
C ILE A 25 13.59 21.41 4.81
N ILE A 26 13.91 22.70 4.63
CA ILE A 26 12.94 23.80 4.73
C ILE A 26 11.81 23.61 3.70
N LEU A 27 12.12 23.25 2.46
CA LEU A 27 11.12 23.00 1.43
C LEU A 27 10.24 21.79 1.74
N PHE A 28 10.80 20.72 2.29
CA PHE A 28 10.05 19.55 2.74
C PHE A 28 9.09 19.87 3.90
N VAL A 29 9.55 20.62 4.89
CA VAL A 29 8.74 21.04 6.04
C VAL A 29 7.61 21.99 5.58
N HIS A 30 7.90 22.91 4.66
CA HIS A 30 6.91 23.87 4.15
C HIS A 30 5.83 23.22 3.31
N ASN A 31 6.11 22.07 2.70
CA ASN A 31 5.19 21.18 1.96
C ASN A 31 4.33 21.89 0.88
N LYS A 32 4.78 23.01 0.34
CA LYS A 32 4.11 23.70 -0.78
C LYS A 32 4.46 23.07 -2.13
N ILE A 33 5.65 22.48 -2.23
CA ILE A 33 6.16 21.80 -3.40
C ILE A 33 6.17 20.30 -3.09
N ARG A 34 5.83 19.49 -4.08
CA ARG A 34 5.86 18.02 -3.94
C ARG A 34 7.29 17.56 -3.64
N MET A 35 7.44 16.57 -2.76
CA MET A 35 8.73 16.07 -2.31
C MET A 35 9.60 15.53 -3.47
N ASP A 36 9.00 14.86 -4.46
CA ASP A 36 9.70 14.37 -5.65
C ASP A 36 10.27 15.52 -6.50
N VAL A 37 9.55 16.64 -6.62
CA VAL A 37 10.03 17.83 -7.34
C VAL A 37 11.20 18.49 -6.59
N VAL A 38 11.11 18.58 -5.25
CA VAL A 38 12.22 19.10 -4.44
C VAL A 38 13.48 18.23 -4.63
N ALA A 39 13.32 16.92 -4.65
CA ALA A 39 14.43 15.99 -4.87
C ALA A 39 15.09 16.19 -6.25
N LEU A 40 14.29 16.40 -7.31
CA LEU A 40 14.82 16.72 -8.65
C LEU A 40 15.54 18.08 -8.69
N LEU A 41 15.01 19.09 -7.97
CA LEU A 41 15.68 20.39 -7.85
C LEU A 41 17.03 20.28 -7.14
N VAL A 42 17.13 19.44 -6.11
CA VAL A 42 18.38 19.14 -5.42
C VAL A 42 19.40 18.50 -6.38
N MET A 43 18.98 17.47 -7.13
CA MET A 43 19.86 16.84 -8.15
C MET A 43 20.41 17.87 -9.13
N LEU A 44 19.54 18.74 -9.66
CA LEU A 44 19.91 19.79 -10.59
C LEU A 44 20.88 20.79 -9.93
N SER A 45 20.64 21.17 -8.68
CA SER A 45 21.48 22.12 -7.94
C SER A 45 22.88 21.56 -7.70
N PHE A 46 23.05 20.28 -7.39
CA PHE A 46 24.35 19.63 -7.26
C PHE A 46 25.13 19.58 -8.58
N TYR A 47 24.44 19.42 -9.71
CA TYR A 47 25.08 19.50 -11.02
C TYR A 47 25.55 20.93 -11.34
N LEU A 48 24.65 21.90 -11.18
CA LEU A 48 24.94 23.30 -11.49
C LEU A 48 26.02 23.90 -10.58
N SER A 49 26.13 23.43 -9.33
CA SER A 49 27.19 23.83 -8.41
C SER A 49 28.57 23.24 -8.74
N GLY A 50 28.63 22.25 -9.64
CA GLY A 50 29.85 21.53 -10.00
C GLY A 50 30.40 20.60 -8.90
N ILE A 51 29.66 20.38 -7.80
CA ILE A 51 30.06 19.49 -6.70
C ILE A 51 30.06 18.04 -7.16
N LEU A 52 29.02 17.65 -7.92
CA LEU A 52 28.83 16.30 -8.43
C LEU A 52 28.80 16.28 -9.97
N SER A 53 29.37 15.24 -10.54
CA SER A 53 29.26 14.93 -11.97
C SER A 53 27.89 14.36 -12.31
N ILE A 54 27.52 14.35 -13.59
CA ILE A 54 26.25 13.79 -14.04
C ILE A 54 26.14 12.29 -13.72
N GLN A 55 27.25 11.54 -13.80
CA GLN A 55 27.26 10.12 -13.44
C GLN A 55 26.97 9.91 -11.96
N GLU A 56 27.58 10.72 -11.08
CA GLU A 56 27.36 10.63 -9.62
C GLU A 56 25.92 10.97 -9.23
N ILE A 57 25.28 11.90 -9.92
CA ILE A 57 23.88 12.29 -9.69
C ILE A 57 22.92 11.20 -10.13
N LEU A 58 23.21 10.54 -11.24
CA LEU A 58 22.33 9.51 -11.82
C LEU A 58 22.53 8.11 -11.24
N VAL A 59 23.54 7.89 -10.38
CA VAL A 59 23.83 6.60 -9.73
C VAL A 59 22.57 6.00 -9.07
N GLY A 60 21.72 6.84 -8.46
CA GLY A 60 20.50 6.39 -7.81
C GLY A 60 19.53 5.64 -8.74
N PHE A 61 19.50 5.93 -10.04
CA PHE A 61 18.64 5.22 -11.00
C PHE A 61 19.08 3.77 -11.26
N SER A 62 20.34 3.44 -11.00
CA SER A 62 20.89 2.09 -11.12
C SER A 62 21.10 1.39 -9.77
N ASP A 63 20.66 2.00 -8.66
CA ASP A 63 20.79 1.40 -7.34
C ASP A 63 19.90 0.15 -7.22
N PRO A 64 20.46 -1.01 -6.84
CA PRO A 64 19.69 -2.25 -6.69
C PRO A 64 18.52 -2.14 -5.70
N ASN A 65 18.63 -1.29 -4.69
CA ASN A 65 17.55 -1.13 -3.71
C ASN A 65 16.35 -0.39 -4.31
N ILE A 66 16.58 0.57 -5.19
CA ILE A 66 15.52 1.29 -5.91
C ILE A 66 14.75 0.33 -6.82
N ILE A 67 15.48 -0.49 -7.56
CA ILE A 67 14.89 -1.53 -8.42
C ILE A 67 14.11 -2.54 -7.57
N LEU A 68 14.68 -2.96 -6.44
CA LEU A 68 14.01 -3.86 -5.49
C LEU A 68 12.66 -3.26 -5.02
N ILE A 69 12.63 -1.99 -4.61
CA ILE A 69 11.40 -1.33 -4.16
C ILE A 69 10.35 -1.30 -5.28
N ALA A 70 10.74 -0.96 -6.52
CA ALA A 70 9.84 -0.97 -7.66
C ALA A 70 9.22 -2.36 -7.88
N LEU A 71 10.02 -3.42 -7.83
CA LEU A 71 9.56 -4.81 -7.95
C LEU A 71 8.63 -5.21 -6.79
N LEU A 72 8.91 -4.76 -5.57
CA LEU A 72 8.05 -5.05 -4.40
C LEU A 72 6.69 -4.35 -4.48
N PHE A 73 6.55 -3.18 -5.13
CA PHE A 73 5.25 -2.61 -5.45
C PHE A 73 4.43 -3.51 -6.37
N ILE A 74 5.06 -4.15 -7.37
CA ILE A 74 4.39 -5.12 -8.26
C ILE A 74 3.93 -6.35 -7.49
N VAL A 75 4.76 -6.86 -6.57
CA VAL A 75 4.36 -7.96 -5.66
C VAL A 75 3.17 -7.56 -4.82
N GLY A 76 3.16 -6.34 -4.26
CA GLY A 76 2.03 -5.78 -3.50
C GLY A 76 0.73 -5.75 -4.31
N GLU A 77 0.78 -5.31 -5.56
CA GLU A 77 -0.37 -5.32 -6.48
C GLU A 77 -0.88 -6.75 -6.73
N SER A 78 0.02 -7.73 -6.85
CA SER A 78 -0.38 -9.14 -7.01
C SER A 78 -1.21 -9.65 -5.83
N LEU A 79 -0.88 -9.25 -4.60
CA LEU A 79 -1.61 -9.60 -3.38
C LEU A 79 -3.03 -9.03 -3.38
N VAL A 80 -3.20 -7.81 -3.87
CA VAL A 80 -4.51 -7.17 -4.03
C VAL A 80 -5.33 -7.90 -5.09
N ARG A 81 -4.77 -8.08 -6.30
CA ARG A 81 -5.47 -8.67 -7.45
C ARG A 81 -5.87 -10.12 -7.24
N THR A 82 -5.08 -10.89 -6.50
CA THR A 82 -5.40 -12.30 -6.17
C THR A 82 -6.28 -12.44 -4.92
N GLY A 83 -6.55 -11.35 -4.20
CA GLY A 83 -7.37 -11.32 -3.00
C GLY A 83 -6.68 -11.89 -1.76
N ILE A 84 -5.37 -12.11 -1.81
CA ILE A 84 -4.60 -12.58 -0.65
C ILE A 84 -4.60 -11.51 0.43
N ALA A 85 -4.35 -10.24 0.07
CA ALA A 85 -4.40 -9.12 1.00
C ALA A 85 -5.75 -9.03 1.73
N TYR A 86 -6.86 -9.29 1.00
CA TYR A 86 -8.20 -9.34 1.60
C TYR A 86 -8.32 -10.46 2.64
N ARG A 87 -7.82 -11.68 2.33
CA ARG A 87 -7.90 -12.83 3.26
C ARG A 87 -7.07 -12.61 4.51
N VAL A 88 -5.87 -12.03 4.37
CA VAL A 88 -5.00 -11.68 5.50
C VAL A 88 -5.65 -10.61 6.37
N SER A 89 -6.19 -9.56 5.74
CA SER A 89 -6.95 -8.50 6.40
C SER A 89 -8.15 -9.05 7.19
N ASP A 90 -8.97 -9.90 6.56
CA ASP A 90 -10.13 -10.55 7.18
C ASP A 90 -9.70 -11.44 8.37
N GLY A 91 -8.58 -12.15 8.24
CA GLY A 91 -7.96 -12.93 9.32
C GLY A 91 -7.57 -12.07 10.53
N ILE A 92 -6.88 -10.97 10.29
CA ILE A 92 -6.50 -10.01 11.35
C ILE A 92 -7.75 -9.44 12.02
N LEU A 93 -8.74 -9.02 11.24
CA LEU A 93 -9.98 -8.43 11.76
C LEU A 93 -10.85 -9.44 12.54
N LYS A 94 -10.88 -10.71 12.16
CA LYS A 94 -11.57 -11.75 12.94
C LYS A 94 -11.00 -11.92 14.34
N VAL A 95 -9.68 -11.80 14.48
CA VAL A 95 -9.01 -11.89 15.79
C VAL A 95 -9.14 -10.57 16.57
N ALA A 96 -8.96 -9.43 15.88
CA ALA A 96 -8.99 -8.10 16.50
C ALA A 96 -10.41 -7.59 16.80
N GLY A 97 -11.43 -8.07 16.08
CA GLY A 97 -12.77 -7.49 16.08
C GLY A 97 -12.73 -6.05 15.54
N ASN A 98 -13.62 -5.19 16.03
CA ASN A 98 -13.69 -3.77 15.64
C ASN A 98 -12.71 -2.86 16.43
N SER A 99 -11.76 -3.43 17.14
CA SER A 99 -10.82 -2.67 17.96
C SER A 99 -9.58 -2.26 17.16
N GLU A 100 -9.47 -0.98 16.80
CA GLU A 100 -8.30 -0.42 16.13
C GLU A 100 -6.99 -0.67 16.90
N ALA A 101 -7.04 -0.62 18.25
CA ALA A 101 -5.87 -0.89 19.08
C ALA A 101 -5.37 -2.33 18.93
N LYS A 102 -6.27 -3.32 18.89
CA LYS A 102 -5.91 -4.73 18.69
C LYS A 102 -5.37 -4.96 17.28
N VAL A 103 -5.96 -4.31 16.26
CA VAL A 103 -5.47 -4.36 14.88
C VAL A 103 -4.05 -3.82 14.80
N LEU A 104 -3.76 -2.66 15.42
CA LEU A 104 -2.43 -2.06 15.46
C LEU A 104 -1.40 -3.02 16.09
N ILE A 105 -1.72 -3.58 17.25
CA ILE A 105 -0.82 -4.52 17.95
C ILE A 105 -0.56 -5.76 17.10
N LEU A 106 -1.61 -6.41 16.57
CA LEU A 106 -1.47 -7.59 15.73
C LEU A 106 -0.69 -7.31 14.46
N LEU A 107 -0.93 -6.15 13.84
CA LEU A 107 -0.18 -5.70 12.67
C LEU A 107 1.31 -5.56 13.00
N MET A 108 1.66 -4.82 14.06
CA MET A 108 3.05 -4.59 14.45
C MET A 108 3.76 -5.89 14.83
N LEU A 109 3.10 -6.79 15.56
CA LEU A 109 3.65 -8.12 15.88
C LEU A 109 3.88 -8.97 14.63
N SER A 110 2.93 -8.98 13.71
CA SER A 110 3.05 -9.76 12.45
C SER A 110 4.19 -9.25 11.59
N VAL A 111 4.31 -7.93 11.47
CA VAL A 111 5.36 -7.27 10.67
C VAL A 111 6.74 -7.47 11.32
N ALA A 112 6.86 -7.26 12.63
CA ALA A 112 8.12 -7.46 13.34
C ALA A 112 8.57 -8.92 13.31
N GLY A 113 7.63 -9.87 13.52
CA GLY A 113 7.94 -11.30 13.50
C GLY A 113 8.39 -11.80 12.12
N LEU A 114 7.70 -11.40 11.04
CA LEU A 114 8.12 -11.77 9.69
C LEU A 114 9.40 -11.04 9.26
N GLY A 115 9.51 -9.75 9.57
CA GLY A 115 10.66 -8.92 9.22
C GLY A 115 11.94 -9.29 9.96
N ALA A 116 11.85 -10.02 11.07
CA ALA A 116 13.01 -10.58 11.77
C ALA A 116 13.80 -11.60 10.92
N PHE A 117 13.13 -12.23 9.93
CA PHE A 117 13.73 -13.25 9.06
C PHE A 117 13.84 -12.82 7.61
N MET A 118 13.28 -11.66 7.25
CA MET A 118 13.35 -11.10 5.89
C MET A 118 13.62 -9.59 5.97
N SER A 119 13.99 -8.98 4.83
CA SER A 119 14.31 -7.54 4.85
C SER A 119 13.14 -6.69 5.30
N SER A 120 13.40 -5.64 6.09
CA SER A 120 12.41 -4.66 6.55
C SER A 120 11.60 -4.04 5.39
N THR A 121 12.26 -3.75 4.27
CA THR A 121 11.63 -3.22 3.05
C THR A 121 10.64 -4.23 2.46
N GLY A 122 11.04 -5.51 2.41
CA GLY A 122 10.22 -6.59 1.87
C GLY A 122 8.94 -6.80 2.66
N VAL A 123 9.02 -6.89 3.99
CA VAL A 123 7.83 -7.11 4.82
C VAL A 123 6.86 -5.94 4.75
N VAL A 124 7.36 -4.70 4.77
CA VAL A 124 6.49 -3.51 4.66
C VAL A 124 5.79 -3.45 3.31
N ALA A 125 6.48 -3.74 2.21
CA ALA A 125 5.86 -3.78 0.88
C ALA A 125 4.70 -4.79 0.80
N VAL A 126 4.86 -5.97 1.39
CA VAL A 126 3.81 -7.01 1.45
C VAL A 126 2.62 -6.56 2.30
N PHE A 127 2.87 -5.82 3.39
CA PHE A 127 1.81 -5.41 4.31
C PHE A 127 1.09 -4.12 3.93
N ILE A 128 1.66 -3.24 3.08
CA ILE A 128 0.98 -2.02 2.60
C ILE A 128 -0.42 -2.33 2.06
N PRO A 129 -0.62 -3.25 1.09
CA PRO A 129 -1.96 -3.57 0.58
C PRO A 129 -2.88 -4.18 1.65
N VAL A 130 -2.34 -4.95 2.60
CA VAL A 130 -3.11 -5.52 3.72
C VAL A 130 -3.64 -4.40 4.62
N VAL A 131 -2.79 -3.45 4.98
CA VAL A 131 -3.16 -2.28 5.80
C VAL A 131 -4.17 -1.40 5.09
N MET A 132 -3.99 -1.14 3.79
CA MET A 132 -4.97 -0.40 2.99
C MET A 132 -6.34 -1.10 3.02
N MET A 133 -6.37 -2.42 2.90
CA MET A 133 -7.60 -3.20 2.96
C MET A 133 -8.25 -3.13 4.36
N ILE A 134 -7.47 -3.26 5.44
CA ILE A 134 -7.94 -3.11 6.83
C ILE A 134 -8.55 -1.72 7.03
N CYS A 135 -7.86 -0.66 6.61
CA CYS A 135 -8.34 0.71 6.73
C CYS A 135 -9.69 0.92 6.03
N ARG A 136 -9.85 0.36 4.83
CA ARG A 136 -11.11 0.39 4.09
C ARG A 136 -12.23 -0.37 4.80
N GLN A 137 -11.94 -1.58 5.32
CA GLN A 137 -12.95 -2.40 6.02
C GLN A 137 -13.41 -1.77 7.32
N MET A 138 -12.52 -1.09 8.04
CA MET A 138 -12.81 -0.42 9.30
C MET A 138 -13.26 1.05 9.13
N ASN A 139 -13.21 1.58 7.91
CA ASN A 139 -13.48 3.00 7.59
C ASN A 139 -12.61 3.97 8.42
N ILE A 140 -11.31 3.69 8.49
CA ILE A 140 -10.32 4.53 9.18
C ILE A 140 -9.27 5.07 8.21
N SER A 141 -8.70 6.23 8.55
CA SER A 141 -7.64 6.85 7.72
C SER A 141 -6.40 5.95 7.66
N PRO A 142 -5.81 5.71 6.47
CA PRO A 142 -4.55 4.98 6.32
C PRO A 142 -3.40 5.54 7.16
N LYS A 143 -3.37 6.85 7.45
CA LYS A 143 -2.38 7.48 8.33
C LYS A 143 -2.25 6.81 9.69
N ARG A 144 -3.36 6.29 10.24
CA ARG A 144 -3.39 5.72 11.59
C ARG A 144 -2.71 4.34 11.69
N LEU A 145 -2.57 3.60 10.58
CA LEU A 145 -1.96 2.26 10.55
C LEU A 145 -0.68 2.18 9.71
N MET A 146 -0.49 3.08 8.71
CA MET A 146 0.72 3.07 7.87
C MET A 146 1.98 3.48 8.63
N MET A 147 1.89 4.46 9.57
CA MET A 147 3.03 4.83 10.42
C MET A 147 3.42 3.68 11.38
N PRO A 148 2.49 3.06 12.13
CA PRO A 148 2.79 1.83 12.89
C PRO A 148 3.40 0.71 12.04
N LEU A 149 2.94 0.52 10.80
CA LEU A 149 3.53 -0.44 9.85
C LEU A 149 5.01 -0.12 9.59
N SER A 150 5.32 1.13 9.26
CA SER A 150 6.69 1.58 9.00
C SER A 150 7.59 1.40 10.23
N VAL A 151 7.11 1.82 11.40
CA VAL A 151 7.83 1.68 12.67
C VAL A 151 8.10 0.21 13.00
N ALA A 152 7.10 -0.66 12.85
CA ALA A 152 7.29 -2.10 13.07
C ALA A 152 8.29 -2.71 12.05
N GLY A 153 8.26 -2.26 10.79
CA GLY A 153 9.22 -2.65 9.76
C GLY A 153 10.65 -2.26 10.11
N LEU A 154 10.89 -1.06 10.65
CA LEU A 154 12.20 -0.63 11.09
C LEU A 154 12.65 -1.39 12.35
N ILE A 155 11.77 -1.60 13.32
CA ILE A 155 12.06 -2.39 14.53
C ILE A 155 12.41 -3.83 14.16
N SER A 156 11.76 -4.41 13.14
CA SER A 156 12.07 -5.78 12.71
C SER A 156 13.54 -5.95 12.30
N GLY A 157 14.17 -4.90 11.77
CA GLY A 157 15.60 -4.86 11.46
C GLY A 157 16.50 -4.94 12.70
N MET A 158 15.97 -4.65 13.89
CA MET A 158 16.68 -4.73 15.17
C MET A 158 16.43 -6.05 15.92
N MET A 159 15.77 -7.04 15.29
CA MET A 159 15.38 -8.29 15.95
C MET A 159 16.43 -9.40 15.81
N THR A 160 17.11 -9.49 14.67
CA THR A 160 18.11 -10.53 14.41
C THR A 160 19.30 -9.97 13.63
N LEU A 161 20.41 -10.70 13.66
CA LEU A 161 21.62 -10.31 12.93
C LEU A 161 21.39 -10.15 11.44
N ILE A 162 20.57 -10.99 10.81
CA ILE A 162 20.34 -11.02 9.35
C ILE A 162 19.18 -10.12 8.88
N ALA A 163 18.39 -9.57 9.81
CA ALA A 163 17.19 -8.81 9.47
C ALA A 163 17.49 -7.53 8.66
N THR A 164 18.67 -6.97 8.81
CA THR A 164 19.09 -5.75 8.12
C THR A 164 20.58 -5.71 7.83
N ALA A 165 20.97 -5.08 6.72
CA ALA A 165 22.37 -4.96 6.31
C ALA A 165 23.28 -4.24 7.33
N PRO A 166 22.86 -3.18 8.03
CA PRO A 166 23.67 -2.58 9.11
C PRO A 166 24.21 -3.55 10.14
N ASN A 167 23.39 -4.50 10.59
CA ASN A 167 23.81 -5.49 11.59
C ASN A 167 24.94 -6.39 11.05
N LEU A 168 24.82 -6.83 9.80
CA LEU A 168 25.84 -7.65 9.13
C LEU A 168 27.15 -6.89 8.93
N VAL A 169 27.05 -5.62 8.53
CA VAL A 169 28.22 -4.75 8.32
C VAL A 169 28.97 -4.53 9.63
N VAL A 170 28.25 -4.17 10.69
CA VAL A 170 28.84 -3.96 12.02
C VAL A 170 29.49 -5.24 12.53
N ASN A 171 28.83 -6.39 12.38
CA ASN A 171 29.40 -7.68 12.77
C ASN A 171 30.64 -8.03 11.95
N ALA A 172 30.64 -7.78 10.64
CA ALA A 172 31.81 -8.04 9.81
C ALA A 172 33.03 -7.20 10.22
N GLU A 173 32.82 -5.91 10.54
CA GLU A 173 33.88 -5.02 11.00
C GLU A 173 34.40 -5.43 12.40
N LEU A 174 33.48 -5.83 13.31
CA LEU A 174 33.84 -6.33 14.62
C LEU A 174 34.72 -7.59 14.53
N VAL A 175 34.33 -8.55 13.67
CA VAL A 175 35.12 -9.79 13.45
C VAL A 175 36.49 -9.47 12.86
N LYS A 176 36.57 -8.55 11.91
CA LYS A 176 37.80 -8.15 11.22
C LYS A 176 38.82 -7.55 12.19
N ASP A 177 38.36 -6.70 13.12
CA ASP A 177 39.25 -5.94 14.01
C ASP A 177 39.57 -6.67 15.33
N THR A 178 38.63 -7.45 15.87
CA THR A 178 38.73 -8.00 17.22
C THR A 178 38.57 -9.52 17.31
N ASN A 179 38.25 -10.23 16.24
CA ASN A 179 37.83 -11.65 16.22
C ASN A 179 36.57 -11.96 17.07
N LEU A 180 35.91 -10.95 17.64
CA LEU A 180 34.62 -11.09 18.33
C LEU A 180 33.50 -11.09 17.28
N ARG A 181 32.41 -11.80 17.53
CA ARG A 181 31.26 -11.85 16.66
C ARG A 181 29.97 -11.70 17.46
N LEU A 182 28.97 -11.10 16.83
CA LEU A 182 27.62 -11.09 17.34
C LEU A 182 26.89 -12.35 16.86
N GLU A 183 26.12 -12.97 17.74
CA GLU A 183 25.31 -14.13 17.39
C GLU A 183 23.96 -13.73 16.78
N PHE A 184 23.26 -14.72 16.23
CA PHE A 184 22.02 -14.48 15.48
C PHE A 184 20.94 -13.76 16.31
N PHE A 185 20.78 -14.10 17.58
CA PHE A 185 19.75 -13.59 18.48
C PHE A 185 20.24 -12.51 19.47
N ASP A 186 21.45 -12.01 19.35
CA ASP A 186 22.01 -11.00 20.27
C ASP A 186 21.23 -9.68 20.25
N PHE A 187 20.64 -9.35 19.11
CA PHE A 187 19.76 -8.18 18.94
C PHE A 187 18.35 -8.40 19.48
N THR A 188 17.89 -9.65 19.61
CA THR A 188 16.48 -9.99 19.91
C THR A 188 15.97 -9.41 21.23
N PRO A 189 16.69 -9.47 22.36
CA PRO A 189 16.20 -8.92 23.62
C PRO A 189 15.95 -7.41 23.52
N ILE A 190 16.85 -6.69 22.84
CA ILE A 190 16.76 -5.23 22.66
C ILE A 190 15.61 -4.91 21.70
N GLY A 191 15.56 -5.60 20.55
CA GLY A 191 14.52 -5.43 19.54
C GLY A 191 13.11 -5.72 20.07
N LEU A 192 12.97 -6.77 20.91
CA LEU A 192 11.69 -7.11 21.53
C LEU A 192 11.23 -6.02 22.51
N LEU A 193 12.13 -5.50 23.35
CA LEU A 193 11.83 -4.41 24.27
C LEU A 193 11.41 -3.14 23.50
N ILE A 194 12.16 -2.80 22.44
CA ILE A 194 11.82 -1.67 21.57
C ILE A 194 10.47 -1.89 20.89
N LEU A 195 10.13 -3.13 20.49
CA LEU A 195 8.82 -3.45 19.90
C LEU A 195 7.68 -3.23 20.89
N VAL A 196 7.81 -3.69 22.14
CA VAL A 196 6.79 -3.50 23.18
C VAL A 196 6.58 -2.02 23.46
N LEU A 197 7.65 -1.25 23.62
CA LEU A 197 7.58 0.19 23.82
C LEU A 197 7.03 0.91 22.59
N GLY A 198 7.41 0.45 21.38
CA GLY A 198 6.90 0.97 20.11
C GLY A 198 5.41 0.75 19.93
N MET A 199 4.89 -0.42 20.30
CA MET A 199 3.44 -0.68 20.32
C MET A 199 2.73 0.27 21.29
N GLY A 200 3.23 0.42 22.51
CA GLY A 200 2.68 1.36 23.49
C GLY A 200 2.71 2.81 23.00
N TYR A 201 3.84 3.23 22.44
CA TYR A 201 4.01 4.56 21.88
C TYR A 201 3.04 4.79 20.70
N MET A 202 2.92 3.88 19.76
CA MET A 202 2.03 4.01 18.60
C MET A 202 0.55 4.00 18.96
N LEU A 203 0.15 3.33 20.04
CA LEU A 203 -1.21 3.42 20.57
C LEU A 203 -1.58 4.84 21.01
N ILE A 204 -0.62 5.62 21.47
CA ILE A 204 -0.81 7.03 21.86
C ILE A 204 -0.65 7.93 20.63
N ALA A 205 0.45 7.77 19.90
CA ALA A 205 0.87 8.63 18.79
C ALA A 205 -0.11 8.64 17.60
N ARG A 206 -0.85 7.54 17.35
CA ARG A 206 -1.88 7.48 16.30
C ARG A 206 -2.94 8.56 16.42
N ARG A 207 -3.18 9.09 17.64
CA ARG A 207 -4.13 10.19 17.88
C ARG A 207 -3.66 11.51 17.25
N TRP A 208 -2.34 11.69 17.09
CA TRP A 208 -1.74 12.87 16.47
C TRP A 208 -1.73 12.80 14.94
N LEU A 209 -2.04 11.63 14.39
CA LEU A 209 -2.09 11.37 12.95
C LEU A 209 -3.50 11.51 12.36
N SER A 210 -4.53 11.79 13.19
CA SER A 210 -5.88 12.07 12.70
C SER A 210 -5.94 13.54 12.24
N ASP A 211 -6.14 13.77 10.94
CA ASP A 211 -6.47 15.09 10.43
C ASP A 211 -7.95 15.38 10.74
N ASN A 212 -8.23 16.47 11.46
CA ASN A 212 -9.59 16.98 11.65
C ASN A 212 -10.21 17.51 10.33
N ASN A 213 -9.46 17.51 9.23
CA ASN A 213 -9.87 17.99 7.91
C ASN A 213 -10.19 16.86 6.91
N ASP A 214 -10.20 15.59 7.32
CA ASP A 214 -10.55 14.48 6.42
C ASP A 214 -12.04 14.47 6.01
N GLU A 215 -12.90 15.27 6.67
CA GLU A 215 -14.29 15.45 6.25
C GLU A 215 -14.44 16.26 4.95
N SER A 216 -13.46 17.10 4.57
CA SER A 216 -13.57 17.96 3.40
C SER A 216 -12.94 17.40 2.10
N ASN A 217 -12.16 16.30 2.15
CA ASN A 217 -11.57 15.65 0.97
C ASN A 217 -12.17 14.27 0.64
N GLN A 218 -13.17 13.79 1.40
CA GLN A 218 -13.95 12.59 1.08
C GLN A 218 -15.13 12.89 0.15
N ASP A 219 -15.36 14.14 -0.22
CA ASP A 219 -16.40 14.58 -1.17
C ASP A 219 -16.04 14.37 -2.65
N THR A 220 -15.10 13.54 -3.01
CA THR A 220 -15.17 12.86 -4.30
C THR A 220 -16.12 11.68 -4.13
N MET A 221 -17.39 11.98 -4.21
CA MET A 221 -18.60 11.19 -4.47
C MET A 221 -18.32 9.74 -4.94
N GLN A 222 -17.83 8.86 -4.07
CA GLN A 222 -17.96 7.43 -4.26
C GLN A 222 -19.14 6.96 -3.43
N SER A 223 -20.32 6.98 -4.03
CA SER A 223 -21.51 6.41 -3.41
C SER A 223 -21.29 4.93 -3.12
N SER A 224 -21.67 4.48 -1.93
CA SER A 224 -21.71 3.04 -1.63
C SER A 224 -22.75 2.36 -2.54
N MET A 225 -22.53 1.09 -2.90
CA MET A 225 -23.55 0.31 -3.63
C MET A 225 -24.91 0.33 -2.91
N ASN A 226 -24.91 0.31 -1.59
CA ASN A 226 -26.14 0.41 -0.78
C ASN A 226 -26.82 1.78 -0.91
N GLU A 227 -26.07 2.86 -1.08
CA GLU A 227 -26.62 4.20 -1.34
C GLU A 227 -27.29 4.24 -2.72
N LEU A 228 -26.64 3.69 -3.76
CA LEU A 228 -27.22 3.58 -5.09
C LEU A 228 -28.49 2.71 -5.10
N ILE A 229 -28.48 1.58 -4.40
CA ILE A 229 -29.66 0.71 -4.25
C ILE A 229 -30.82 1.46 -3.61
N ASN A 230 -30.56 2.24 -2.57
CA ASN A 230 -31.60 3.03 -1.90
C ASN A 230 -32.07 4.21 -2.76
N GLU A 231 -31.14 4.94 -3.42
CA GLU A 231 -31.44 6.11 -4.24
C GLU A 231 -32.30 5.78 -5.45
N TYR A 232 -32.04 4.62 -6.08
CA TYR A 232 -32.82 4.12 -7.22
C TYR A 232 -34.02 3.24 -6.82
N GLY A 233 -34.30 3.08 -5.52
CA GLY A 233 -35.44 2.32 -5.00
C GLY A 233 -35.39 0.83 -5.32
N LEU A 234 -34.22 0.27 -5.55
CA LEU A 234 -34.05 -1.14 -5.94
C LEU A 234 -34.36 -2.12 -4.80
N LYS A 235 -34.26 -1.69 -3.55
CA LYS A 235 -34.46 -2.56 -2.38
C LYS A 235 -35.85 -3.15 -2.34
N ASP A 236 -36.87 -2.34 -2.67
CA ASP A 236 -38.28 -2.75 -2.61
C ASP A 236 -38.70 -3.52 -3.87
N ARG A 237 -38.06 -3.24 -4.99
CA ARG A 237 -38.35 -3.81 -6.31
C ARG A 237 -37.62 -5.14 -6.57
N THR A 238 -36.51 -5.40 -5.88
CA THR A 238 -35.71 -6.62 -6.11
C THR A 238 -36.28 -7.79 -5.32
N LYS A 239 -36.49 -8.93 -5.99
CA LYS A 239 -36.93 -10.20 -5.39
C LYS A 239 -35.96 -11.33 -5.74
N ARG A 240 -35.92 -12.36 -4.89
CA ARG A 240 -35.15 -13.58 -5.15
C ARG A 240 -36.11 -14.72 -5.40
N LEU A 241 -35.87 -15.49 -6.46
CA LEU A 241 -36.72 -16.61 -6.90
C LEU A 241 -35.87 -17.89 -7.05
N VAL A 242 -36.19 -18.92 -6.32
CA VAL A 242 -35.60 -20.25 -6.49
C VAL A 242 -36.33 -21.00 -7.58
N VAL A 243 -35.60 -21.50 -8.58
CA VAL A 243 -36.15 -22.31 -9.67
C VAL A 243 -36.29 -23.76 -9.21
N LYS A 244 -37.53 -24.23 -9.03
CA LYS A 244 -37.79 -25.66 -8.71
C LYS A 244 -37.46 -26.55 -9.89
N SER A 245 -37.18 -27.82 -9.62
CA SER A 245 -36.87 -28.79 -10.68
C SER A 245 -38.04 -29.05 -11.63
N THR A 246 -39.26 -28.75 -11.18
CA THR A 246 -40.52 -28.84 -11.96
C THR A 246 -40.82 -27.56 -12.75
N SER A 247 -40.00 -26.51 -12.64
CA SER A 247 -40.25 -25.24 -13.30
C SER A 247 -40.05 -25.35 -14.82
N PRO A 248 -40.96 -24.78 -15.63
CA PRO A 248 -40.82 -24.73 -17.08
C PRO A 248 -39.67 -23.83 -17.55
N PHE A 249 -38.97 -23.16 -16.64
CA PHE A 249 -37.76 -22.34 -16.92
C PHE A 249 -36.52 -23.23 -17.07
N VAL A 250 -36.49 -24.40 -16.51
CA VAL A 250 -35.34 -25.31 -16.56
C VAL A 250 -35.03 -25.70 -17.99
N GLY A 251 -33.77 -25.53 -18.41
CA GLY A 251 -33.28 -25.84 -19.76
C GLY A 251 -33.57 -24.77 -20.81
N LYS A 252 -34.29 -23.69 -20.45
CA LYS A 252 -34.53 -22.56 -21.37
C LYS A 252 -33.54 -21.45 -21.15
N THR A 253 -33.24 -20.70 -22.22
CA THR A 253 -32.43 -19.47 -22.14
C THR A 253 -33.29 -18.27 -21.76
N LEU A 254 -32.67 -17.23 -21.22
CA LEU A 254 -33.39 -15.99 -20.86
C LEU A 254 -34.07 -15.33 -22.07
N ASP A 255 -33.48 -15.44 -23.28
CA ASP A 255 -34.09 -14.92 -24.52
C ASP A 255 -35.35 -15.70 -24.87
N GLN A 256 -35.40 -17.03 -24.68
CA GLN A 256 -36.57 -17.86 -24.94
C GLN A 256 -37.70 -17.60 -23.95
N LEU A 257 -37.40 -17.14 -22.76
CA LEU A 257 -38.41 -16.90 -21.72
C LEU A 257 -39.05 -15.51 -21.84
N HIS A 258 -38.49 -14.61 -22.61
CA HIS A 258 -39.01 -13.24 -22.84
C HIS A 258 -39.47 -12.50 -21.56
N LEU A 259 -38.84 -12.77 -20.40
CA LEU A 259 -39.29 -12.33 -19.07
C LEU A 259 -39.48 -10.81 -19.00
N ARG A 260 -38.60 -10.05 -19.64
CA ARG A 260 -38.66 -8.60 -19.61
C ARG A 260 -39.76 -8.03 -20.49
N SER A 261 -40.00 -8.59 -21.68
CA SER A 261 -41.01 -8.11 -22.59
C SER A 261 -42.43 -8.53 -22.19
N SER A 262 -42.61 -9.78 -21.69
CA SER A 262 -43.92 -10.35 -21.37
C SER A 262 -44.37 -10.03 -19.94
N TYR A 263 -43.43 -10.02 -18.99
CA TYR A 263 -43.74 -9.89 -17.56
C TYR A 263 -43.09 -8.68 -16.89
N GLN A 264 -42.32 -7.85 -17.61
CA GLN A 264 -41.59 -6.69 -17.11
C GLN A 264 -40.64 -7.06 -15.95
N LEU A 265 -40.16 -8.30 -15.98
CA LEU A 265 -39.21 -8.87 -15.03
C LEU A 265 -37.79 -8.78 -15.60
N ASN A 266 -36.94 -7.99 -14.97
CA ASN A 266 -35.54 -7.88 -15.35
C ASN A 266 -34.67 -8.78 -14.46
N VAL A 267 -34.03 -9.79 -15.04
CA VAL A 267 -33.10 -10.65 -14.29
C VAL A 267 -31.78 -9.90 -14.10
N LEU A 268 -31.41 -9.63 -12.85
CA LEU A 268 -30.20 -8.89 -12.48
C LEU A 268 -28.98 -9.81 -12.32
N ALA A 269 -29.19 -11.01 -11.75
CA ALA A 269 -28.15 -12.01 -11.51
C ALA A 269 -28.76 -13.41 -11.41
N ILE A 270 -27.95 -14.43 -11.71
CA ILE A 270 -28.27 -15.84 -11.50
C ILE A 270 -27.26 -16.39 -10.48
N GLU A 271 -27.74 -16.80 -9.30
CA GLU A 271 -26.91 -17.44 -8.29
C GLU A 271 -27.02 -18.96 -8.49
N ARG A 272 -25.88 -19.61 -8.77
CA ARG A 272 -25.76 -21.05 -9.01
C ARG A 272 -24.76 -21.65 -8.06
N TRP A 273 -25.18 -22.70 -7.34
CA TRP A 273 -24.31 -23.42 -6.41
C TRP A 273 -23.39 -24.39 -7.15
N LYS A 274 -22.08 -24.20 -7.01
CA LYS A 274 -21.04 -25.12 -7.50
C LYS A 274 -20.12 -25.51 -6.33
N HIS A 275 -19.99 -26.84 -6.10
CA HIS A 275 -19.08 -27.38 -5.06
C HIS A 275 -19.20 -26.66 -3.70
N PHE A 276 -20.43 -26.53 -3.18
CA PHE A 276 -20.77 -25.91 -1.89
C PHE A 276 -20.48 -24.40 -1.79
N ARG A 277 -20.23 -23.71 -2.91
CA ARG A 277 -20.05 -22.25 -2.95
C ARG A 277 -21.02 -21.61 -3.96
N PRO A 278 -21.66 -20.48 -3.61
CA PRO A 278 -22.48 -19.74 -4.56
C PRO A 278 -21.57 -19.10 -5.63
N SER A 279 -21.94 -19.27 -6.89
CA SER A 279 -21.32 -18.64 -8.05
C SER A 279 -22.36 -17.74 -8.71
N TYR A 280 -22.05 -16.45 -8.84
CA TYR A 280 -22.95 -15.49 -9.50
C TYR A 280 -22.62 -15.44 -10.98
N ILE A 281 -23.66 -15.64 -11.81
CA ILE A 281 -23.56 -15.64 -13.27
C ILE A 281 -24.29 -14.40 -13.78
N MET A 282 -23.63 -13.67 -14.66
CA MET A 282 -24.26 -12.55 -15.35
C MET A 282 -25.34 -13.06 -16.30
N PRO A 283 -26.59 -12.55 -16.23
CA PRO A 283 -27.68 -13.03 -17.06
C PRO A 283 -27.54 -12.47 -18.49
N LEU A 284 -26.89 -13.19 -19.35
CA LEU A 284 -26.92 -12.93 -20.80
C LEU A 284 -28.16 -13.57 -21.42
N GLY A 285 -28.63 -13.08 -22.57
CA GLY A 285 -29.77 -13.66 -23.27
C GLY A 285 -29.62 -15.16 -23.53
N THR A 286 -28.40 -15.60 -23.81
CA THR A 286 -28.02 -17.00 -24.03
C THR A 286 -27.83 -17.83 -22.74
N SER A 287 -27.99 -17.21 -21.56
CA SER A 287 -27.81 -17.91 -20.28
C SER A 287 -28.95 -18.92 -20.05
N GLU A 288 -28.61 -20.19 -19.96
CA GLU A 288 -29.54 -21.30 -19.65
C GLU A 288 -29.81 -21.36 -18.15
N ILE A 289 -31.09 -21.44 -17.76
CA ILE A 289 -31.54 -21.59 -16.38
C ILE A 289 -31.51 -23.07 -15.99
N LYS A 290 -30.95 -23.35 -14.83
CA LYS A 290 -30.88 -24.72 -14.28
C LYS A 290 -31.74 -24.86 -13.02
N ALA A 291 -32.14 -26.09 -12.74
CA ALA A 291 -32.84 -26.40 -11.50
C ALA A 291 -31.99 -25.99 -10.28
N LYS A 292 -32.63 -25.40 -9.26
CA LYS A 292 -32.03 -24.83 -8.05
C LYS A 292 -31.20 -23.54 -8.28
N ASP A 293 -31.23 -22.97 -9.46
CA ASP A 293 -30.72 -21.59 -9.64
C ASP A 293 -31.60 -20.62 -8.84
N ILE A 294 -30.96 -19.59 -8.30
CA ILE A 294 -31.68 -18.50 -7.65
C ILE A 294 -31.58 -17.29 -8.56
N LEU A 295 -32.72 -16.85 -9.06
CA LEU A 295 -32.81 -15.66 -9.93
C LEU A 295 -33.04 -14.43 -9.05
N MET A 296 -32.21 -13.42 -9.22
CA MET A 296 -32.41 -12.10 -8.66
C MET A 296 -33.10 -11.25 -9.71
N VAL A 297 -34.32 -10.86 -9.44
CA VAL A 297 -35.18 -10.15 -10.41
C VAL A 297 -35.57 -8.78 -9.89
N ASP A 298 -35.63 -7.79 -10.80
CA ASP A 298 -36.16 -6.45 -10.56
C ASP A 298 -37.56 -6.37 -11.16
N LEU A 299 -38.53 -5.94 -10.36
CA LEU A 299 -39.92 -5.73 -10.75
C LEU A 299 -40.07 -4.27 -11.19
N GLU A 300 -40.19 -4.03 -12.50
CA GLU A 300 -40.29 -2.68 -13.04
C GLU A 300 -41.66 -2.01 -12.75
N ARG A 301 -42.69 -2.80 -12.35
CA ARG A 301 -44.03 -2.30 -11.96
C ARG A 301 -44.53 -2.91 -10.64
N CYS A 302 -45.22 -2.07 -9.85
CA CYS A 302 -45.86 -2.47 -8.60
C CYS A 302 -47.19 -3.26 -8.81
N ASP A 303 -47.81 -3.17 -9.97
CA ASP A 303 -49.13 -3.79 -10.26
C ASP A 303 -49.02 -5.26 -10.70
N PHE A 304 -47.84 -5.85 -10.64
CA PHE A 304 -47.57 -7.22 -11.04
C PHE A 304 -47.96 -8.22 -9.93
N ASN A 305 -48.87 -9.17 -10.22
CA ASN A 305 -49.22 -10.21 -9.28
C ASN A 305 -48.12 -11.27 -9.18
N PHE A 306 -47.16 -10.99 -8.31
CA PHE A 306 -45.93 -11.75 -8.12
C PHE A 306 -46.23 -13.18 -7.63
N ASP A 307 -47.24 -13.36 -6.77
CA ASP A 307 -47.58 -14.64 -6.20
C ASP A 307 -48.21 -15.59 -7.25
N MET A 308 -49.09 -15.10 -8.11
CA MET A 308 -49.60 -15.88 -9.24
C MET A 308 -48.47 -16.29 -10.20
N PHE A 309 -47.57 -15.40 -10.53
CA PHE A 309 -46.41 -15.72 -11.37
C PHE A 309 -45.54 -16.82 -10.76
N CYS A 310 -45.29 -16.76 -9.47
CA CYS A 310 -44.50 -17.79 -8.76
C CYS A 310 -45.19 -19.16 -8.78
N GLN A 311 -46.53 -19.18 -8.66
CA GLN A 311 -47.31 -20.42 -8.72
C GLN A 311 -47.33 -20.99 -10.14
N GLU A 312 -47.60 -20.19 -11.15
CA GLU A 312 -47.67 -20.59 -12.56
C GLU A 312 -46.36 -21.20 -13.06
N PHE A 313 -45.21 -20.57 -12.70
CA PHE A 313 -43.88 -21.02 -13.17
C PHE A 313 -43.13 -21.91 -12.16
N HIS A 314 -43.77 -22.37 -11.12
CA HIS A 314 -43.19 -23.22 -10.07
C HIS A 314 -41.88 -22.62 -9.48
N LEU A 315 -41.92 -21.34 -9.14
CA LEU A 315 -40.84 -20.61 -8.51
C LEU A 315 -41.14 -20.39 -7.03
N GLU A 316 -40.11 -20.34 -6.21
CA GLU A 316 -40.25 -20.14 -4.75
C GLU A 316 -39.57 -18.82 -4.33
N PRO A 317 -40.33 -17.89 -3.72
CA PRO A 317 -39.73 -16.69 -3.18
C PRO A 317 -38.72 -17.01 -2.08
N ALA A 318 -37.55 -16.39 -2.12
CA ALA A 318 -36.51 -16.49 -1.10
C ALA A 318 -36.23 -15.18 -0.43
N GLU A 319 -35.94 -15.19 0.87
CA GLU A 319 -35.60 -14.00 1.62
C GLU A 319 -34.27 -13.39 1.13
N ILE A 320 -34.20 -12.05 1.09
CA ILE A 320 -33.00 -11.31 0.80
C ILE A 320 -32.20 -11.19 2.10
N LYS A 321 -31.17 -12.03 2.27
CA LYS A 321 -30.23 -11.87 3.38
C LYS A 321 -29.32 -10.66 3.09
N SER A 322 -29.20 -9.74 4.03
CA SER A 322 -28.34 -8.53 3.89
C SER A 322 -26.88 -8.85 3.54
N GLN A 323 -26.37 -10.01 3.97
CA GLN A 323 -25.04 -10.50 3.62
C GLN A 323 -24.90 -10.94 2.14
N SER A 324 -26.00 -11.18 1.41
CA SER A 324 -25.92 -11.63 0.03
C SER A 324 -25.49 -10.51 -0.93
N PHE A 325 -25.83 -9.26 -0.68
CA PHE A 325 -25.39 -8.13 -1.50
C PHE A 325 -23.87 -7.88 -1.37
N ASP A 326 -23.30 -7.97 -0.18
CA ASP A 326 -21.86 -7.79 0.04
C ASP A 326 -21.01 -8.91 -0.61
N GLN A 327 -21.54 -10.13 -0.67
CA GLN A 327 -20.89 -11.24 -1.37
C GLN A 327 -21.05 -11.12 -2.90
N GLN A 328 -22.17 -10.59 -3.37
CA GLN A 328 -22.42 -10.31 -4.80
C GLN A 328 -21.54 -9.18 -5.32
N ALA A 329 -21.28 -8.14 -4.51
CA ALA A 329 -20.44 -6.99 -4.84
C ALA A 329 -19.01 -7.36 -5.26
N ARG A 330 -18.54 -8.57 -4.94
CA ARG A 330 -17.22 -9.07 -5.35
C ARG A 330 -17.15 -9.47 -6.82
N SER A 331 -18.26 -9.88 -7.42
CA SER A 331 -18.30 -10.37 -8.81
C SER A 331 -19.18 -9.54 -9.72
N ILE A 332 -20.20 -8.91 -9.19
CA ILE A 332 -21.16 -8.06 -9.93
C ILE A 332 -21.13 -6.68 -9.31
N GLY A 333 -20.84 -5.67 -10.11
CA GLY A 333 -20.76 -4.26 -9.72
C GLY A 333 -21.95 -3.45 -10.21
N MET A 334 -22.10 -2.27 -9.61
CA MET A 334 -22.98 -1.20 -10.06
C MET A 334 -22.16 0.05 -10.35
N ALA A 335 -22.57 0.85 -11.34
CA ALA A 335 -21.96 2.15 -11.60
C ALA A 335 -22.96 3.08 -12.25
N GLU A 336 -22.76 4.37 -12.05
CA GLU A 336 -23.50 5.41 -12.78
C GLU A 336 -22.72 5.87 -14.01
N LEU A 337 -23.39 5.83 -15.15
CA LEU A 337 -22.89 6.35 -16.43
C LEU A 337 -23.69 7.59 -16.82
N ILE A 338 -23.02 8.71 -17.10
CA ILE A 338 -23.66 9.87 -17.72
C ILE A 338 -23.56 9.78 -19.24
N ILE A 339 -24.65 10.10 -19.92
CA ILE A 339 -24.67 10.21 -21.38
C ILE A 339 -24.11 11.58 -21.78
N VAL A 340 -22.97 11.55 -22.51
CA VAL A 340 -22.28 12.78 -22.91
C VAL A 340 -23.02 13.47 -24.09
N PRO A 341 -22.88 14.80 -24.22
CA PRO A 341 -23.35 15.52 -25.41
C PRO A 341 -22.72 14.89 -26.66
N ASN A 342 -23.50 14.73 -27.71
CA ASN A 342 -23.11 14.08 -28.99
C ASN A 342 -22.94 12.54 -28.93
N SER A 343 -23.39 11.86 -27.88
CA SER A 343 -23.43 10.40 -27.82
C SER A 343 -24.37 9.82 -28.89
N ALA A 344 -23.95 8.75 -29.55
CA ALA A 344 -24.78 7.98 -30.49
C ALA A 344 -26.00 7.27 -29.85
N CYS A 345 -26.06 7.31 -28.50
CA CYS A 345 -27.15 6.72 -27.72
C CYS A 345 -28.36 7.66 -27.55
N ILE A 346 -28.21 8.96 -27.79
CA ILE A 346 -29.28 9.94 -27.62
C ILE A 346 -30.45 9.64 -28.57
N GLY A 347 -31.66 9.71 -28.05
CA GLY A 347 -32.90 9.45 -28.78
C GLY A 347 -33.27 7.98 -28.92
N LYS A 348 -32.44 7.07 -28.49
CA LYS A 348 -32.67 5.61 -28.47
C LYS A 348 -33.07 5.12 -27.10
N THR A 349 -33.77 4.00 -27.04
CA THR A 349 -34.12 3.30 -25.81
C THR A 349 -33.07 2.26 -25.45
N THR A 350 -33.09 1.75 -24.19
CA THR A 350 -32.25 0.62 -23.74
C THR A 350 -32.39 -0.61 -24.64
N ALA A 351 -33.61 -0.88 -25.12
CA ALA A 351 -33.93 -2.00 -25.99
C ALA A 351 -33.34 -1.83 -27.39
N GLU A 352 -33.53 -0.66 -28.01
CA GLU A 352 -33.02 -0.35 -29.36
C GLU A 352 -31.49 -0.39 -29.41
N LEU A 353 -30.80 -0.01 -28.30
CA LEU A 353 -29.37 -0.07 -28.19
C LEU A 353 -28.83 -1.48 -27.92
N GLN A 354 -29.73 -2.42 -27.63
CA GLN A 354 -29.34 -3.78 -27.19
C GLN A 354 -28.24 -3.73 -26.12
N PHE A 355 -28.43 -2.86 -25.10
CA PHE A 355 -27.38 -2.44 -24.19
C PHE A 355 -26.69 -3.64 -23.51
N ARG A 356 -27.47 -4.67 -23.11
CA ARG A 356 -26.96 -5.90 -22.51
C ARG A 356 -26.09 -6.70 -23.49
N THR A 357 -26.51 -6.85 -24.74
CA THR A 357 -25.77 -7.64 -25.75
C THR A 357 -24.52 -6.91 -26.23
N LYS A 358 -24.60 -5.58 -26.43
CA LYS A 358 -23.52 -4.76 -26.96
C LYS A 358 -22.44 -4.43 -25.93
N TYR A 359 -22.83 -4.18 -24.68
CA TYR A 359 -21.92 -3.73 -23.62
C TYR A 359 -21.72 -4.77 -22.51
N GLY A 360 -22.53 -5.84 -22.48
CA GLY A 360 -22.51 -6.84 -21.40
C GLY A 360 -23.01 -6.31 -20.05
N LEU A 361 -23.65 -5.13 -20.05
CA LEU A 361 -24.13 -4.45 -18.85
C LEU A 361 -25.66 -4.35 -18.88
N ASN A 362 -26.31 -4.43 -17.72
CA ASN A 362 -27.74 -4.31 -17.58
C ASN A 362 -28.10 -2.92 -17.01
N VAL A 363 -28.93 -2.15 -17.72
CA VAL A 363 -29.45 -0.87 -17.22
C VAL A 363 -30.64 -1.15 -16.32
N VAL A 364 -30.57 -0.70 -15.07
CA VAL A 364 -31.61 -0.92 -14.04
C VAL A 364 -32.31 0.34 -13.58
N GLY A 365 -31.77 1.50 -13.94
CA GLY A 365 -32.38 2.79 -13.61
C GLY A 365 -31.89 3.91 -14.52
N ILE A 366 -32.73 4.90 -14.73
CA ILE A 366 -32.39 6.17 -15.39
C ILE A 366 -32.77 7.29 -14.43
N LYS A 367 -31.84 8.23 -14.20
CA LYS A 367 -32.09 9.43 -13.42
C LYS A 367 -31.92 10.65 -14.33
N ARG A 368 -32.94 11.47 -14.40
CA ARG A 368 -33.00 12.70 -15.20
C ARG A 368 -33.40 13.86 -14.30
N ASP A 369 -32.64 14.96 -14.32
CA ASP A 369 -32.89 16.14 -13.49
C ASP A 369 -33.08 15.81 -12.00
N ARG A 370 -32.28 14.90 -11.46
CA ARG A 370 -32.31 14.35 -10.08
C ARG A 370 -33.54 13.48 -9.76
N VAL A 371 -34.38 13.15 -10.72
CA VAL A 371 -35.55 12.28 -10.52
C VAL A 371 -35.29 10.94 -11.20
N VAL A 372 -35.51 9.85 -10.44
CA VAL A 372 -35.44 8.48 -10.99
C VAL A 372 -36.70 8.21 -11.79
N LEU A 373 -36.55 7.83 -13.08
CA LEU A 373 -37.66 7.53 -13.96
C LEU A 373 -38.22 6.12 -13.69
N SER A 374 -39.53 6.00 -13.74
CA SER A 374 -40.24 4.76 -13.41
C SER A 374 -40.08 3.64 -14.45
N ASP A 375 -39.79 3.96 -15.73
CA ASP A 375 -39.65 2.97 -16.81
C ASP A 375 -38.36 3.20 -17.59
N ALA A 376 -37.25 2.72 -17.00
CA ALA A 376 -35.93 2.84 -17.58
C ALA A 376 -35.74 2.13 -18.94
N PHE A 377 -36.65 1.23 -19.30
CA PHE A 377 -36.51 0.41 -20.52
C PHE A 377 -37.09 1.10 -21.75
N LYS A 378 -38.20 1.83 -21.60
CA LYS A 378 -38.91 2.48 -22.69
C LYS A 378 -38.50 3.94 -22.90
N GLU A 379 -37.87 4.55 -21.91
CA GLU A 379 -37.40 5.93 -21.99
C GLU A 379 -36.30 6.10 -23.03
N LYS A 380 -36.45 7.14 -23.85
CA LYS A 380 -35.43 7.58 -24.79
C LYS A 380 -34.36 8.39 -24.07
N TYR A 381 -33.12 8.02 -24.26
CA TYR A 381 -31.96 8.65 -23.62
C TYR A 381 -31.81 10.11 -24.10
N ARG A 382 -31.47 10.98 -23.16
CA ARG A 382 -31.12 12.38 -23.39
C ARG A 382 -29.70 12.66 -22.91
N SER A 383 -29.10 13.72 -23.42
CA SER A 383 -27.82 14.22 -22.92
C SER A 383 -27.95 14.58 -21.45
N GLY A 384 -26.99 14.13 -20.60
CA GLY A 384 -27.01 14.37 -19.16
C GLY A 384 -27.80 13.34 -18.33
N ASP A 385 -28.52 12.39 -18.98
CA ASP A 385 -29.14 11.28 -18.25
C ASP A 385 -28.08 10.44 -17.53
N LEU A 386 -28.38 10.06 -16.28
CA LEU A 386 -27.60 9.13 -15.49
C LEU A 386 -28.20 7.74 -15.59
N LEU A 387 -27.41 6.79 -16.06
CA LEU A 387 -27.80 5.39 -16.18
C LEU A 387 -27.19 4.59 -15.04
N LEU A 388 -27.98 3.96 -14.19
CA LEU A 388 -27.47 2.96 -13.27
C LEU A 388 -27.33 1.63 -14.00
N VAL A 389 -26.10 1.12 -14.07
CA VAL A 389 -25.79 -0.15 -14.74
C VAL A 389 -25.28 -1.19 -13.74
N ILE A 390 -25.66 -2.45 -14.00
CA ILE A 390 -25.19 -3.62 -13.25
C ILE A 390 -24.43 -4.54 -14.21
N GLY A 391 -23.27 -5.06 -13.78
CA GLY A 391 -22.51 -6.03 -14.56
C GLY A 391 -21.19 -6.43 -13.96
N ASP A 392 -20.40 -7.19 -14.73
CA ASP A 392 -19.04 -7.55 -14.34
C ASP A 392 -18.17 -6.29 -14.22
N TRP A 393 -17.41 -6.17 -13.17
CA TRP A 393 -16.52 -5.04 -12.93
C TRP A 393 -15.57 -4.74 -14.09
N ARG A 394 -15.11 -5.77 -14.81
CA ARG A 394 -14.25 -5.61 -15.99
C ARG A 394 -14.96 -4.87 -17.13
N LEU A 395 -16.25 -5.16 -17.31
CA LEU A 395 -17.07 -4.51 -18.35
C LEU A 395 -17.39 -3.06 -17.97
N ILE A 396 -17.66 -2.82 -16.67
CA ILE A 396 -17.84 -1.46 -16.15
C ILE A 396 -16.55 -0.64 -16.33
N GLN A 397 -15.39 -1.21 -16.03
CA GLN A 397 -14.10 -0.56 -16.27
C GLN A 397 -13.85 -0.29 -17.76
N ALA A 398 -14.21 -1.22 -18.64
CA ALA A 398 -14.06 -1.03 -20.08
C ALA A 398 -14.93 0.13 -20.65
N MET A 399 -16.00 0.53 -19.94
CA MET A 399 -16.78 1.72 -20.33
C MET A 399 -15.98 3.02 -20.17
N ARG A 400 -14.96 3.06 -19.33
CA ARG A 400 -14.05 4.20 -19.16
C ARG A 400 -13.31 4.57 -20.45
N ASP A 401 -13.03 3.59 -21.29
CA ASP A 401 -12.34 3.80 -22.58
C ASP A 401 -13.30 4.33 -23.68
N ARG A 402 -14.62 4.26 -23.44
CA ARG A 402 -15.67 4.70 -24.38
C ARG A 402 -16.18 6.10 -24.09
N ARG A 403 -15.28 7.05 -23.83
CA ARG A 403 -15.58 8.45 -23.49
C ARG A 403 -16.44 9.23 -24.50
N LYS A 404 -16.60 8.69 -25.71
CA LYS A 404 -17.44 9.31 -26.75
C LYS A 404 -18.93 9.18 -26.48
N ASP A 405 -19.36 8.11 -25.80
CA ASP A 405 -20.77 7.83 -25.55
C ASP A 405 -21.15 8.01 -24.08
N PHE A 406 -20.25 7.59 -23.16
CA PHE A 406 -20.51 7.56 -21.73
C PHE A 406 -19.32 8.06 -20.92
N LEU A 407 -19.61 8.74 -19.81
CA LEU A 407 -18.63 9.04 -18.76
C LEU A 407 -19.06 8.30 -17.50
N VAL A 408 -18.18 7.50 -16.93
CA VAL A 408 -18.43 6.85 -15.63
C VAL A 408 -18.24 7.87 -14.53
N LEU A 409 -19.32 8.19 -13.78
CA LEU A 409 -19.28 9.21 -12.74
C LEU A 409 -18.85 8.65 -11.40
N ASN A 410 -19.49 7.57 -10.98
CA ASN A 410 -19.29 7.00 -9.65
C ASN A 410 -18.92 5.53 -9.76
N TYR A 411 -17.75 5.19 -9.19
CA TYR A 411 -17.42 3.82 -8.86
C TYR A 411 -17.80 3.58 -7.40
N PRO A 412 -18.70 2.66 -7.10
CA PRO A 412 -18.96 2.29 -5.71
C PRO A 412 -17.66 1.85 -5.01
N LYS A 413 -17.57 2.11 -3.72
CA LYS A 413 -16.42 1.68 -2.87
C LYS A 413 -16.11 0.19 -3.02
N GLU A 414 -17.10 -0.60 -3.42
CA GLU A 414 -17.02 -2.05 -3.61
C GLU A 414 -16.19 -2.47 -4.84
N ILE A 415 -15.95 -1.60 -5.83
CA ILE A 415 -15.07 -1.92 -6.98
C ILE A 415 -13.66 -2.27 -6.53
N GLU A 416 -13.22 -1.68 -5.43
CA GLU A 416 -11.92 -1.94 -4.84
C GLU A 416 -11.84 -3.32 -4.18
N ARG A 417 -13.00 -3.97 -3.90
CA ARG A 417 -13.11 -5.34 -3.39
C ARG A 417 -13.18 -6.39 -4.51
N ALA A 418 -13.30 -5.96 -5.77
CA ALA A 418 -13.28 -6.86 -6.92
C ALA A 418 -11.90 -7.52 -7.04
N VAL A 419 -11.88 -8.85 -7.11
CA VAL A 419 -10.66 -9.65 -7.17
C VAL A 419 -10.49 -10.24 -8.58
N PRO A 420 -9.76 -9.56 -9.48
CA PRO A 420 -9.69 -9.96 -10.90
C PRO A 420 -9.04 -11.34 -11.12
N ALA A 421 -8.13 -11.76 -10.25
CA ALA A 421 -7.29 -12.94 -10.41
C ALA A 421 -7.41 -13.94 -9.23
N GLN A 422 -8.60 -14.13 -8.67
CA GLN A 422 -8.81 -14.96 -7.48
C GLN A 422 -8.39 -16.42 -7.65
N ARG A 423 -8.49 -16.97 -8.87
CA ARG A 423 -8.10 -18.36 -9.17
C ARG A 423 -6.58 -18.55 -9.09
N GLN A 424 -5.80 -17.50 -9.28
CA GLN A 424 -4.35 -17.52 -9.26
C GLN A 424 -3.76 -17.31 -7.84
N ALA A 425 -4.58 -17.13 -6.80
CA ALA A 425 -4.11 -16.92 -5.43
C ALA A 425 -3.08 -17.96 -4.94
N PRO A 426 -3.25 -19.30 -5.13
CA PRO A 426 -2.24 -20.27 -4.71
C PRO A 426 -0.92 -20.13 -5.49
N LEU A 427 -0.98 -19.77 -6.77
CA LEU A 427 0.21 -19.55 -7.59
C LEU A 427 0.94 -18.26 -7.20
N ALA A 428 0.19 -17.22 -6.83
CA ALA A 428 0.78 -16.00 -6.29
C ALA A 428 1.48 -16.25 -4.94
N LEU A 429 0.85 -17.03 -4.04
CA LEU A 429 1.48 -17.43 -2.78
C LEU A 429 2.75 -18.24 -3.02
N LEU A 430 2.74 -19.17 -3.96
CA LEU A 430 3.92 -19.94 -4.35
C LEU A 430 5.05 -19.02 -4.86
N SER A 431 4.72 -18.07 -5.73
CA SER A 431 5.70 -17.12 -6.29
C SER A 431 6.31 -16.24 -5.20
N ILE A 432 5.49 -15.73 -4.27
CA ILE A 432 5.95 -14.91 -3.15
C ILE A 432 6.79 -15.75 -2.17
N LEU A 433 6.36 -16.98 -1.88
CA LEU A 433 7.11 -17.89 -1.02
C LEU A 433 8.49 -18.20 -1.63
N THR A 434 8.56 -18.49 -2.94
CA THR A 434 9.82 -18.70 -3.64
C THR A 434 10.72 -17.47 -3.53
N MET A 435 10.18 -16.27 -3.77
CA MET A 435 10.91 -15.00 -3.61
C MET A 435 11.48 -14.86 -2.19
N VAL A 436 10.65 -15.07 -1.16
CA VAL A 436 11.06 -14.96 0.26
C VAL A 436 12.14 -15.99 0.60
N VAL A 437 11.98 -17.24 0.17
CA VAL A 437 12.99 -18.30 0.39
C VAL A 437 14.32 -17.93 -0.28
N LEU A 438 14.31 -17.41 -1.49
CA LEU A 438 15.53 -16.95 -2.17
C LEU A 438 16.17 -15.76 -1.46
N MET A 439 15.39 -14.81 -0.94
CA MET A 439 15.91 -13.67 -0.15
C MET A 439 16.56 -14.12 1.19
N VAL A 440 15.89 -15.04 1.90
CA VAL A 440 16.37 -15.53 3.21
C VAL A 440 17.57 -16.45 3.06
N SER A 441 17.60 -17.29 2.03
CA SER A 441 18.73 -18.23 1.77
C SER A 441 20.01 -17.52 1.34
N GLY A 442 19.92 -16.27 0.86
CA GLY A 442 21.08 -15.50 0.39
C GLY A 442 21.76 -16.07 -0.86
N VAL A 443 21.15 -17.07 -1.52
CA VAL A 443 21.70 -17.69 -2.74
C VAL A 443 21.82 -16.70 -3.90
N VAL A 444 20.91 -15.73 -3.95
CA VAL A 444 20.90 -14.64 -4.93
C VAL A 444 20.69 -13.30 -4.25
N PRO A 445 21.16 -12.18 -4.83
CA PRO A 445 20.85 -10.85 -4.31
C PRO A 445 19.34 -10.61 -4.23
N ASN A 446 18.89 -9.83 -3.23
CA ASN A 446 17.47 -9.57 -2.99
C ASN A 446 16.73 -9.02 -4.22
N VAL A 447 17.38 -8.17 -5.02
CA VAL A 447 16.79 -7.63 -6.26
C VAL A 447 16.53 -8.72 -7.29
N VAL A 448 17.43 -9.71 -7.39
CA VAL A 448 17.28 -10.86 -8.31
C VAL A 448 16.16 -11.77 -7.82
N ALA A 449 16.08 -12.04 -6.52
CA ALA A 449 14.99 -12.81 -5.93
C ALA A 449 13.62 -12.15 -6.19
N ALA A 450 13.53 -10.82 -6.03
CA ALA A 450 12.32 -10.06 -6.34
C ALA A 450 11.96 -10.10 -7.82
N LEU A 451 12.95 -10.00 -8.70
CA LEU A 451 12.74 -10.11 -10.15
C LEU A 451 12.20 -11.50 -10.54
N ILE A 452 12.78 -12.57 -10.00
CA ILE A 452 12.27 -13.95 -10.20
C ILE A 452 10.81 -14.04 -9.73
N GLY A 453 10.51 -13.53 -8.54
CA GLY A 453 9.13 -13.49 -8.00
C GLY A 453 8.16 -12.75 -8.92
N CYS A 454 8.54 -11.57 -9.41
CA CYS A 454 7.72 -10.77 -10.33
C CYS A 454 7.51 -11.48 -11.68
N LEU A 455 8.55 -12.12 -12.24
CA LEU A 455 8.43 -12.88 -13.49
C LEU A 455 7.50 -14.10 -13.31
N MET A 456 7.57 -14.80 -12.18
CA MET A 456 6.64 -15.88 -11.86
C MET A 456 5.20 -15.37 -11.74
N LEU A 457 4.98 -14.22 -11.06
CA LEU A 457 3.66 -13.58 -10.95
C LEU A 457 3.09 -13.19 -12.32
N ALA A 458 3.92 -12.68 -13.22
CA ALA A 458 3.53 -12.35 -14.60
C ALA A 458 3.21 -13.63 -15.41
N TYR A 459 4.05 -14.65 -15.33
CA TYR A 459 3.85 -15.93 -16.01
C TYR A 459 2.54 -16.61 -15.61
N PHE A 460 2.22 -16.61 -14.31
CA PHE A 460 0.97 -17.14 -13.78
C PHE A 460 -0.23 -16.18 -13.94
N ARG A 461 -0.06 -15.06 -14.62
CA ARG A 461 -1.11 -14.04 -14.84
C ARG A 461 -1.75 -13.51 -13.56
N CYS A 462 -0.99 -13.48 -12.46
CA CYS A 462 -1.41 -12.83 -11.23
C CYS A 462 -1.44 -11.31 -11.38
N VAL A 463 -0.54 -10.76 -12.21
CA VAL A 463 -0.43 -9.34 -12.56
C VAL A 463 -0.31 -9.22 -14.08
N ASP A 464 -0.96 -8.25 -14.68
CA ASP A 464 -0.74 -7.86 -16.07
C ASP A 464 0.27 -6.68 -16.17
N ALA A 465 0.85 -6.47 -17.34
CA ALA A 465 1.88 -5.45 -17.55
C ALA A 465 1.39 -4.04 -17.16
N LYS A 466 0.15 -3.69 -17.52
CA LYS A 466 -0.42 -2.37 -17.19
C LYS A 466 -0.50 -2.17 -15.68
N SER A 467 -1.10 -3.11 -14.94
CA SER A 467 -1.20 -3.03 -13.48
C SER A 467 0.17 -3.02 -12.80
N ALA A 468 1.15 -3.78 -13.35
CA ALA A 468 2.50 -3.77 -12.82
C ALA A 468 3.14 -2.38 -12.89
N TYR A 469 3.06 -1.69 -14.04
CA TYR A 469 3.59 -0.33 -14.18
C TYR A 469 2.79 0.70 -13.38
N ASP A 470 1.46 0.58 -13.34
CA ASP A 470 0.58 1.51 -12.62
C ASP A 470 0.74 1.39 -11.09
N SER A 471 1.17 0.24 -10.59
CA SER A 471 1.39 0.02 -9.15
C SER A 471 2.66 0.67 -8.61
N ILE A 472 3.62 1.02 -9.48
CA ILE A 472 4.89 1.62 -9.07
C ILE A 472 4.67 3.05 -8.58
N GLN A 473 5.04 3.32 -7.35
CA GLN A 473 4.96 4.65 -6.71
C GLN A 473 6.15 5.53 -7.16
N TRP A 474 6.12 6.02 -8.40
CA TRP A 474 7.19 6.83 -8.98
C TRP A 474 7.63 8.04 -8.14
N PRO A 475 6.71 8.82 -7.51
CA PRO A 475 7.11 9.93 -6.65
C PRO A 475 8.00 9.50 -5.49
N SER A 476 7.71 8.34 -4.88
CA SER A 476 8.51 7.79 -3.80
C SER A 476 9.91 7.35 -4.26
N LEU A 477 10.01 6.72 -5.44
CA LEU A 477 11.28 6.32 -6.01
C LEU A 477 12.15 7.53 -6.38
N ILE A 478 11.56 8.54 -7.03
CA ILE A 478 12.26 9.77 -7.41
C ILE A 478 12.76 10.51 -6.17
N LEU A 479 11.98 10.53 -5.08
CA LEU A 479 12.41 11.13 -3.81
C LEU A 479 13.69 10.44 -3.29
N ILE A 480 13.75 9.11 -3.26
CA ILE A 480 14.94 8.37 -2.81
C ILE A 480 16.12 8.66 -3.73
N ILE A 481 15.94 8.51 -5.04
CA ILE A 481 16.97 8.75 -6.06
C ILE A 481 17.55 10.16 -5.92
N GLY A 482 16.70 11.16 -5.78
CA GLY A 482 17.11 12.56 -5.72
C GLY A 482 17.78 12.97 -4.40
N MET A 483 17.63 12.17 -3.33
CA MET A 483 18.32 12.40 -2.06
C MET A 483 19.65 11.67 -1.94
N MET A 484 19.91 10.63 -2.75
CA MET A 484 21.20 9.91 -2.76
C MET A 484 22.41 10.81 -3.05
N PRO A 485 22.35 11.82 -3.95
CA PRO A 485 23.45 12.74 -4.18
C PRO A 485 23.96 13.48 -2.95
N PHE A 486 23.11 13.70 -1.91
CA PHE A 486 23.58 14.29 -0.65
C PHE A 486 24.62 13.43 0.05
N SER A 487 24.43 12.12 0.07
CA SER A 487 25.40 11.18 0.65
C SER A 487 26.75 11.28 -0.07
N THR A 488 26.72 11.24 -1.40
CA THR A 488 27.92 11.34 -2.24
C THR A 488 28.60 12.71 -2.08
N ALA A 489 27.82 13.79 -2.03
CA ALA A 489 28.33 15.14 -1.85
C ALA A 489 29.00 15.33 -0.47
N LEU A 490 28.36 14.85 0.62
CA LEU A 490 28.93 14.92 1.97
C LEU A 490 30.23 14.12 2.10
N GLN A 491 30.32 12.95 1.48
CA GLN A 491 31.57 12.17 1.45
C GLN A 491 32.65 12.90 0.66
N LYS A 492 32.35 13.37 -0.56
CA LYS A 492 33.30 14.01 -1.47
C LYS A 492 33.81 15.36 -0.93
N THR A 493 32.99 16.09 -0.19
CA THR A 493 33.32 17.39 0.39
C THR A 493 34.00 17.31 1.77
N GLY A 494 34.25 16.09 2.29
CA GLY A 494 34.86 15.88 3.62
C GLY A 494 33.94 16.21 4.78
N GLY A 495 32.64 16.33 4.54
CA GLY A 495 31.65 16.64 5.57
C GLY A 495 31.56 15.57 6.64
N VAL A 496 31.63 14.31 6.23
CA VAL A 496 31.61 13.17 7.12
C VAL A 496 32.87 13.12 7.99
N GLU A 497 34.05 13.27 7.40
CA GLU A 497 35.33 13.27 8.13
C GLU A 497 35.42 14.44 9.13
N SER A 498 34.93 15.61 8.75
CA SER A 498 34.85 16.77 9.64
C SER A 498 33.94 16.52 10.83
N ALA A 499 32.78 15.90 10.59
CA ALA A 499 31.85 15.55 11.65
C ALA A 499 32.43 14.50 12.62
N VAL A 500 33.16 13.51 12.10
CA VAL A 500 33.87 12.51 12.92
C VAL A 500 34.95 13.13 13.80
N LYS A 501 35.79 14.01 13.23
CA LYS A 501 36.82 14.71 14.01
C LYS A 501 36.22 15.56 15.14
N TRP A 502 35.11 16.22 14.85
CA TRP A 502 34.38 17.00 15.86
C TRP A 502 33.82 16.11 16.97
N LEU A 503 33.26 14.94 16.60
CA LEU A 503 32.74 13.95 17.56
C LEU A 503 33.83 13.48 18.52
N THR A 504 34.99 13.05 18.02
CA THR A 504 36.10 12.56 18.86
C THR A 504 36.61 13.61 19.82
N GLN A 505 36.64 14.90 19.42
CA GLN A 505 37.03 15.99 20.30
C GLN A 505 36.07 16.27 21.46
N ILE A 506 34.77 16.06 21.27
CA ILE A 506 33.76 16.30 22.30
C ILE A 506 33.77 15.20 23.36
N ILE A 507 34.05 13.96 22.96
CA ILE A 507 33.92 12.77 23.83
C ILE A 507 35.09 12.63 24.82
N ASP A 508 36.17 13.33 24.60
CA ASP A 508 37.37 13.19 25.42
C ASP A 508 37.08 13.54 26.91
N GLY A 509 37.39 12.60 27.81
CA GLY A 509 37.16 12.74 29.26
C GLY A 509 35.75 12.45 29.76
N TRP A 510 34.83 11.96 28.95
CA TRP A 510 33.46 11.63 29.35
C TRP A 510 33.34 10.17 29.84
N GLY A 511 32.37 9.92 30.73
CA GLY A 511 32.02 8.54 31.15
C GLY A 511 31.39 7.74 30.01
N MET A 512 31.30 6.40 30.12
CA MET A 512 30.87 5.47 29.09
C MET A 512 29.45 5.73 28.57
N TYR A 513 28.48 5.98 29.44
CA TYR A 513 27.08 6.22 29.03
C TYR A 513 26.89 7.49 28.19
N PRO A 514 27.44 8.67 28.57
CA PRO A 514 27.41 9.85 27.70
C PRO A 514 28.05 9.61 26.33
N VAL A 515 29.15 8.84 26.28
CA VAL A 515 29.81 8.48 25.01
C VAL A 515 28.86 7.69 24.11
N LEU A 516 28.13 6.68 24.65
CA LEU A 516 27.15 5.92 23.90
C LEU A 516 25.96 6.80 23.44
N ILE A 517 25.51 7.77 24.25
CA ILE A 517 24.47 8.73 23.85
C ILE A 517 24.94 9.53 22.66
N VAL A 518 26.13 10.12 22.73
CA VAL A 518 26.66 10.95 21.63
C VAL A 518 26.88 10.11 20.37
N LEU A 519 27.39 8.90 20.51
CA LEU A 519 27.57 7.96 19.42
C LEU A 519 26.22 7.64 18.74
N PHE A 520 25.19 7.33 19.54
CA PHE A 520 23.83 7.06 19.03
C PHE A 520 23.25 8.26 18.29
N VAL A 521 23.28 9.45 18.92
CA VAL A 521 22.76 10.69 18.34
C VAL A 521 23.49 11.01 17.03
N PHE A 522 24.82 10.87 17.01
CA PHE A 522 25.59 11.11 15.82
C PHE A 522 25.28 10.13 14.68
N CYS A 523 25.16 8.82 14.97
CA CYS A 523 24.69 7.82 14.02
C CYS A 523 23.30 8.16 13.49
N ALA A 524 22.36 8.51 14.36
CA ALA A 524 21.01 8.87 13.98
C ALA A 524 20.96 10.12 13.09
N LEU A 525 21.78 11.15 13.39
CA LEU A 525 21.89 12.36 12.59
C LEU A 525 22.50 12.08 11.21
N VAL A 526 23.59 11.30 11.15
CA VAL A 526 24.19 10.87 9.88
C VAL A 526 23.20 10.06 9.07
N GLY A 527 22.46 9.15 9.70
CA GLY A 527 21.42 8.33 9.07
C GLY A 527 20.22 9.10 8.51
N LEU A 528 20.03 10.39 8.86
CA LEU A 528 19.01 11.22 8.22
C LEU A 528 19.30 11.48 6.73
N PHE A 529 20.57 11.46 6.34
CA PHE A 529 21.05 11.92 5.04
C PHE A 529 21.69 10.80 4.22
N ILE A 530 22.13 9.75 4.89
CA ILE A 530 22.83 8.61 4.30
C ILE A 530 22.01 7.34 4.58
N SER A 531 22.10 6.35 3.69
CA SER A 531 21.41 5.07 3.92
C SER A 531 21.87 4.38 5.20
N ASN A 532 20.99 3.60 5.83
CA ASN A 532 21.28 2.85 7.04
C ASN A 532 22.58 2.03 6.93
N THR A 533 22.79 1.36 5.78
CA THR A 533 23.97 0.55 5.51
C THR A 533 25.23 1.40 5.43
N ALA A 534 25.17 2.55 4.72
CA ALA A 534 26.31 3.44 4.61
C ALA A 534 26.66 4.09 5.96
N THR A 535 25.66 4.41 6.78
CA THR A 535 25.86 4.89 8.15
C THR A 535 26.62 3.84 8.99
N ALA A 536 26.22 2.56 8.89
CA ALA A 536 26.89 1.47 9.60
C ALA A 536 28.34 1.27 9.13
N ILE A 537 28.59 1.27 7.81
CA ILE A 537 29.94 1.14 7.22
C ILE A 537 30.87 2.24 7.76
N LEU A 538 30.36 3.46 7.85
CA LEU A 538 31.14 4.60 8.29
C LEU A 538 31.39 4.60 9.79
N MET A 539 30.35 4.30 10.57
CA MET A 539 30.37 4.48 12.02
C MET A 539 30.91 3.27 12.79
N ALA A 540 30.85 2.05 12.22
CA ALA A 540 31.34 0.86 12.90
C ALA A 540 32.85 0.91 13.20
N PRO A 541 33.73 1.22 12.24
CA PRO A 541 35.17 1.34 12.55
C PRO A 541 35.46 2.41 13.60
N ILE A 542 34.72 3.53 13.56
CA ILE A 542 34.87 4.64 14.51
C ILE A 542 34.51 4.20 15.93
N ALA A 543 33.37 3.52 16.07
CA ALA A 543 32.88 3.04 17.35
C ALA A 543 33.82 2.01 17.97
N ILE A 544 34.34 1.09 17.15
CA ILE A 544 35.30 0.08 17.57
C ILE A 544 36.64 0.73 18.00
N SER A 545 37.16 1.64 17.17
CA SER A 545 38.39 2.40 17.48
C SER A 545 38.22 3.21 18.77
N LEU A 546 37.07 3.83 19.00
CA LEU A 546 36.76 4.57 20.21
C LEU A 546 36.74 3.68 21.43
N ALA A 547 36.16 2.47 21.34
CA ALA A 547 36.20 1.47 22.44
C ALA A 547 37.61 1.06 22.79
N HIS A 548 38.48 0.83 21.79
CA HIS A 548 39.91 0.54 22.01
C HIS A 548 40.64 1.68 22.70
N GLN A 549 40.42 2.93 22.32
CA GLN A 549 41.01 4.11 22.98
C GLN A 549 40.60 4.22 24.45
N LEU A 550 39.37 3.81 24.77
CA LEU A 550 38.84 3.80 26.14
C LEU A 550 39.20 2.53 26.92
N ASN A 551 39.93 1.57 26.32
CA ASN A 551 40.28 0.28 26.87
C ASN A 551 39.06 -0.54 27.37
N VAL A 552 37.98 -0.54 26.61
CA VAL A 552 36.73 -1.27 26.90
C VAL A 552 36.36 -2.21 25.77
N SER A 553 35.39 -3.11 26.01
CA SER A 553 34.88 -4.03 25.01
C SER A 553 34.23 -3.24 23.83
N PRO A 554 34.55 -3.56 22.57
CA PRO A 554 33.96 -2.91 21.39
C PRO A 554 32.54 -3.38 21.10
N VAL A 555 32.09 -4.51 21.71
CA VAL A 555 30.77 -5.10 21.42
C VAL A 555 29.61 -4.15 21.74
N PRO A 556 29.54 -3.48 22.91
CA PRO A 556 28.48 -2.51 23.20
C PRO A 556 28.45 -1.36 22.20
N PHE A 557 29.61 -0.82 21.82
CA PHE A 557 29.74 0.29 20.88
C PHE A 557 29.26 -0.11 19.48
N ALA A 558 29.68 -1.26 19.00
CA ALA A 558 29.27 -1.84 17.73
C ALA A 558 27.73 -2.07 17.69
N THR A 559 27.17 -2.65 18.77
CA THR A 559 25.75 -2.91 18.89
C THR A 559 24.91 -1.61 18.88
N VAL A 560 25.39 -0.58 19.60
CA VAL A 560 24.75 0.75 19.59
C VAL A 560 24.72 1.34 18.18
N VAL A 561 25.82 1.24 17.42
CA VAL A 561 25.86 1.71 16.02
C VAL A 561 24.88 0.93 15.14
N ALA A 562 24.81 -0.39 15.26
CA ALA A 562 23.90 -1.21 14.46
C ALA A 562 22.42 -0.81 14.68
N ILE A 563 22.02 -0.62 15.95
CA ILE A 563 20.68 -0.21 16.33
C ILE A 563 20.41 1.25 15.89
N ALA A 564 21.35 2.17 16.14
CA ALA A 564 21.21 3.57 15.78
C ALA A 564 21.09 3.77 14.26
N ALA A 565 21.89 3.07 13.46
CA ALA A 565 21.79 3.07 12.00
C ALA A 565 20.46 2.53 11.49
N SER A 566 19.82 1.62 12.23
CA SER A 566 18.49 1.09 11.92
C SER A 566 17.35 1.95 12.47
N ALA A 567 17.62 2.89 13.40
CA ALA A 567 16.63 3.76 14.05
C ALA A 567 16.22 4.97 13.17
N ALA A 568 15.97 4.74 11.91
CA ALA A 568 15.69 5.77 10.89
C ALA A 568 14.22 6.21 10.92
N PHE A 569 13.66 6.58 12.09
CA PHE A 569 12.24 6.92 12.23
C PHE A 569 11.89 8.37 11.88
N MET A 570 12.86 9.28 11.90
CA MET A 570 12.64 10.73 11.94
C MET A 570 12.26 11.36 10.61
N THR A 571 12.64 10.77 9.49
CA THR A 571 12.35 11.36 8.17
C THR A 571 11.84 10.30 7.17
N PRO A 572 11.05 10.72 6.17
CA PRO A 572 10.61 9.80 5.13
C PRO A 572 11.75 9.34 4.22
N VAL A 573 12.87 10.06 4.19
CA VAL A 573 13.99 9.86 3.26
C VAL A 573 15.05 8.93 3.84
N SER A 574 15.18 8.88 5.17
CA SER A 574 16.21 8.12 5.87
C SER A 574 16.14 6.61 5.64
N SER A 575 14.98 6.08 5.27
CA SER A 575 14.80 4.65 5.01
C SER A 575 13.80 4.39 3.88
N PRO A 576 14.06 3.41 2.99
CA PRO A 576 13.09 2.94 2.01
C PRO A 576 11.74 2.53 2.63
N VAL A 577 11.77 1.98 3.84
CA VAL A 577 10.58 1.59 4.62
C VAL A 577 9.65 2.77 4.84
N ASN A 578 10.21 3.90 5.30
CA ASN A 578 9.45 5.13 5.52
C ASN A 578 8.91 5.70 4.20
N THR A 579 9.77 5.73 3.17
CA THR A 579 9.38 6.31 1.86
C THR A 579 8.20 5.56 1.24
N MET A 580 8.15 4.23 1.36
CA MET A 580 7.06 3.43 0.81
C MET A 580 5.71 3.74 1.43
N VAL A 581 5.65 4.13 2.70
CA VAL A 581 4.38 4.45 3.39
C VAL A 581 3.94 5.90 3.20
N VAL A 582 4.80 6.80 2.67
CA VAL A 582 4.48 8.22 2.44
C VAL A 582 3.26 8.39 1.55
N GLY A 583 3.29 7.80 0.36
CA GLY A 583 2.19 7.90 -0.62
C GLY A 583 0.90 7.26 -0.10
N PRO A 584 0.91 5.95 0.23
CA PRO A 584 -0.28 5.25 0.72
C PRO A 584 -0.86 5.85 2.02
N GLY A 585 -0.01 6.38 2.90
CA GLY A 585 -0.43 7.03 4.15
C GLY A 585 -0.81 8.50 4.01
N GLY A 586 -0.48 9.15 2.87
CA GLY A 586 -0.72 10.58 2.68
C GLY A 586 0.05 11.46 3.67
N TYR A 587 1.28 11.04 4.05
CA TYR A 587 2.08 11.76 5.05
C TYR A 587 2.81 12.96 4.48
N LYS A 588 2.95 13.97 5.34
CA LYS A 588 3.85 15.10 5.16
C LYS A 588 5.18 14.80 5.85
N PHE A 589 6.23 15.50 5.46
CA PHE A 589 7.55 15.38 6.11
C PHE A 589 7.48 15.64 7.62
N ALA A 590 6.69 16.65 8.03
CA ALA A 590 6.49 17.01 9.42
C ALA A 590 5.85 15.89 10.28
N ASP A 591 5.05 15.01 9.69
CA ASP A 591 4.42 13.89 10.42
C ASP A 591 5.49 12.91 10.93
N PHE A 592 6.53 12.65 10.10
CA PHE A 592 7.67 11.80 10.50
C PHE A 592 8.49 12.45 11.62
N ILE A 593 8.76 13.75 11.55
CA ILE A 593 9.47 14.45 12.62
C ILE A 593 8.67 14.36 13.92
N LYS A 594 7.39 14.66 13.88
CA LYS A 594 6.50 14.69 15.05
C LYS A 594 6.43 13.34 15.76
N ILE A 595 6.40 12.24 15.00
CA ILE A 595 6.29 10.88 15.54
C ILE A 595 7.69 10.27 15.75
N GLY A 596 8.59 10.46 14.80
CA GLY A 596 9.87 9.78 14.77
C GLY A 596 10.88 10.32 15.78
N VAL A 597 10.94 11.63 16.02
CA VAL A 597 11.91 12.21 16.96
C VAL A 597 11.68 11.69 18.40
N PRO A 598 10.46 11.78 18.98
CA PRO A 598 10.23 11.24 20.32
C PRO A 598 10.48 9.73 20.41
N PHE A 599 10.12 8.98 19.35
CA PHE A 599 10.34 7.55 19.34
C PHE A 599 11.84 7.19 19.24
N THR A 600 12.62 7.93 18.44
CA THR A 600 14.09 7.76 18.37
C THR A 600 14.75 8.01 19.74
N LEU A 601 14.26 9.00 20.50
CA LEU A 601 14.74 9.24 21.86
C LEU A 601 14.44 8.06 22.81
N ILE A 602 13.26 7.46 22.69
CA ILE A 602 12.91 6.24 23.45
C ILE A 602 13.86 5.10 23.08
N VAL A 603 14.09 4.87 21.78
CA VAL A 603 15.01 3.82 21.30
C VAL A 603 16.45 4.08 21.77
N MET A 604 16.90 5.34 21.73
CA MET A 604 18.21 5.75 22.24
C MET A 604 18.36 5.39 23.73
N LEU A 605 17.41 5.79 24.57
CA LEU A 605 17.46 5.51 26.01
C LEU A 605 17.51 3.99 26.25
N VAL A 606 16.62 3.23 25.60
CA VAL A 606 16.63 1.76 25.72
C VAL A 606 17.99 1.19 25.32
N THR A 607 18.50 1.60 24.17
CA THR A 607 19.77 1.08 23.64
C THR A 607 20.93 1.38 24.55
N VAL A 608 21.08 2.64 24.98
CA VAL A 608 22.20 3.08 25.82
C VAL A 608 22.23 2.40 27.20
N PHE A 609 21.06 2.11 27.80
CA PHE A 609 21.00 1.48 29.10
C PHE A 609 21.00 -0.06 29.04
N ILE A 610 20.35 -0.65 28.01
CA ILE A 610 20.20 -2.11 27.95
C ILE A 610 21.42 -2.78 27.31
N VAL A 611 22.05 -2.15 26.30
CA VAL A 611 23.21 -2.75 25.61
C VAL A 611 24.36 -3.04 26.58
N PRO A 612 24.78 -2.13 27.48
CA PRO A 612 25.85 -2.43 28.44
C PRO A 612 25.48 -3.48 29.48
N ILE A 613 24.18 -3.71 29.74
CA ILE A 613 23.72 -4.77 30.65
C ILE A 613 23.88 -6.15 30.00
N LEU A 614 23.57 -6.23 28.69
CA LEU A 614 23.69 -7.47 27.90
C LEU A 614 25.13 -7.76 27.48
N PHE A 615 25.85 -6.71 27.14
CA PHE A 615 27.26 -6.75 26.71
C PHE A 615 28.07 -5.80 27.58
N PRO A 616 28.68 -6.27 28.68
CA PRO A 616 29.48 -5.42 29.55
C PRO A 616 30.69 -4.78 28.85
N PHE A 617 31.09 -3.61 29.34
CA PHE A 617 32.24 -2.83 28.84
C PHE A 617 33.57 -3.55 28.97
#